data_04fd121d90689271a6ee97acb1026c82
#
_entry.id   04fd121d90689271a6ee97acb1026c82
#
_cell.length_a   1.000
_cell.length_b   1.000
_cell.length_c   1.000
_cell.angle_alpha   90.00
_cell.angle_beta   90.00
_cell.angle_gamma   90.00
#
_symmetry.space_group_name_H-M   'P 1'
#
loop_
_entity.id
_entity.type
_entity.pdbx_description
1 polymer ?
#
loop_
_entity_poly.entity_id
_entity_poly.type
_entity_poly.pdbx_seq_one_letter_code
_entity_poly.pdbx_strand_id
1 'polypeptide(L)'
;DLATQHNRLLVVGAAASPGLTGLLLAHLATQFDSVDEAHVAVHGTGGPDCARQHHSALAGSSVGWHDGSWLRRPSGSGRELCWFPEPVGAYDCYRAEVADPLLLHRAMPQLQRISARISATRRDRFTARLPMLAPPNAEGGMGAVRIEVRGMRGISRAMEIVGVAERLAHIAAIVAATTTNAILDNNISAVGAHVLGGNEMPNAQLLRGVADAGLHIHQFVGA
;
A
#
# COMPACT_ATOMS: atom_id res chain seq x y z
N ASP A 1 -10.28 -21.53 4.31
CA ASP A 1 -10.23 -20.57 5.42
C ASP A 1 -11.58 -20.54 6.17
N LEU A 2 -11.64 -19.92 7.36
CA LEU A 2 -12.86 -19.83 8.17
C LEU A 2 -13.97 -19.05 7.47
N ALA A 3 -13.63 -18.00 6.72
CA ALA A 3 -14.62 -17.19 6.01
C ALA A 3 -15.35 -18.03 4.94
N THR A 4 -14.62 -18.86 4.21
CA THR A 4 -15.20 -19.79 3.24
C THR A 4 -16.10 -20.81 3.92
N GLN A 5 -15.64 -21.41 5.03
CA GLN A 5 -16.42 -22.41 5.79
C GLN A 5 -17.74 -21.87 6.30
N HIS A 6 -17.80 -20.59 6.64
CA HIS A 6 -18.99 -19.92 7.13
C HIS A 6 -19.78 -19.16 6.05
N ASN A 7 -19.41 -19.33 4.78
CA ASN A 7 -20.02 -18.61 3.65
C ASN A 7 -20.06 -17.10 3.87
N ARG A 8 -18.93 -16.52 4.31
CA ARG A 8 -18.78 -15.10 4.58
C ARG A 8 -17.69 -14.50 3.70
N LEU A 9 -17.82 -13.21 3.41
CA LEU A 9 -16.77 -12.40 2.79
C LEU A 9 -15.94 -11.70 3.87
N LEU A 10 -14.63 -11.80 3.77
CA LEU A 10 -13.66 -11.01 4.53
C LEU A 10 -12.76 -10.26 3.53
N VAL A 11 -12.85 -8.94 3.51
CA VAL A 11 -11.92 -8.11 2.76
C VAL A 11 -10.77 -7.68 3.68
N VAL A 12 -9.57 -8.11 3.37
CA VAL A 12 -8.37 -7.85 4.18
C VAL A 12 -7.64 -6.63 3.64
N GLY A 13 -7.35 -5.66 4.51
CA GLY A 13 -6.53 -4.50 4.18
C GLY A 13 -7.27 -3.43 3.38
N ALA A 14 -8.55 -3.16 3.69
CA ALA A 14 -9.29 -2.05 3.07
C ALA A 14 -8.92 -0.71 3.73
N ALA A 15 -7.67 -0.26 3.52
CA ALA A 15 -7.12 0.96 4.10
C ALA A 15 -6.24 1.71 3.07
N ALA A 16 -5.43 2.67 3.54
CA ALA A 16 -4.48 3.39 2.68
C ALA A 16 -3.35 2.46 2.20
N SER A 17 -2.72 1.74 3.14
CA SER A 17 -1.65 0.77 2.91
C SER A 17 -1.69 -0.25 4.07
N PRO A 18 -2.04 -1.50 3.78
CA PRO A 18 -2.51 -2.05 2.50
C PRO A 18 -3.95 -1.67 2.15
N GLY A 19 -4.27 -1.70 0.86
CA GLY A 19 -5.63 -1.51 0.35
C GLY A 19 -5.64 -0.67 -0.90
N LEU A 20 -5.54 0.67 -0.81
CA LEU A 20 -5.36 1.51 -1.99
C LEU A 20 -4.18 1.04 -2.85
N THR A 21 -3.08 0.62 -2.21
CA THR A 21 -1.91 0.05 -2.88
C THR A 21 -2.25 -1.15 -3.78
N GLY A 22 -3.17 -2.02 -3.35
CA GLY A 22 -3.66 -3.14 -4.16
C GLY A 22 -4.49 -2.68 -5.36
N LEU A 23 -5.40 -1.72 -5.16
CA LEU A 23 -6.20 -1.14 -6.24
C LEU A 23 -5.33 -0.44 -7.30
N LEU A 24 -4.33 0.32 -6.85
CA LEU A 24 -3.39 1.00 -7.74
C LEU A 24 -2.51 -0.02 -8.49
N LEU A 25 -2.06 -1.11 -7.84
CA LEU A 25 -1.35 -2.19 -8.50
C LEU A 25 -2.20 -2.81 -9.62
N ALA A 26 -3.45 -3.17 -9.31
CA ALA A 26 -4.35 -3.77 -10.31
C ALA A 26 -4.61 -2.82 -11.49
N HIS A 27 -4.73 -1.52 -11.23
CA HIS A 27 -4.90 -0.51 -12.28
C HIS A 27 -3.65 -0.41 -13.16
N LEU A 28 -2.47 -0.26 -12.57
CA LEU A 28 -1.23 -0.15 -13.33
C LEU A 28 -0.93 -1.42 -14.11
N ALA A 29 -1.23 -2.59 -13.56
CA ALA A 29 -1.00 -3.86 -14.22
C ALA A 29 -1.69 -3.97 -15.59
N THR A 30 -2.81 -3.27 -15.80
CA THR A 30 -3.49 -3.24 -17.10
C THR A 30 -2.70 -2.52 -18.20
N GLN A 31 -1.66 -1.80 -17.84
CA GLN A 31 -0.83 -1.03 -18.78
C GLN A 31 0.42 -1.81 -19.23
N PHE A 32 0.61 -3.03 -18.74
CA PHE A 32 1.74 -3.91 -19.05
C PHE A 32 1.27 -5.22 -19.67
N ASP A 33 2.11 -5.82 -20.50
CA ASP A 33 1.89 -7.19 -20.98
C ASP A 33 2.22 -8.21 -19.88
N SER A 34 3.22 -7.92 -19.05
CA SER A 34 3.51 -8.65 -17.82
C SER A 34 4.06 -7.72 -16.76
N VAL A 35 3.71 -7.99 -15.49
CA VAL A 35 4.21 -7.24 -14.34
C VAL A 35 5.17 -8.12 -13.55
N ASP A 36 6.36 -7.58 -13.27
CA ASP A 36 7.43 -8.29 -12.57
C ASP A 36 7.62 -7.79 -11.13
N GLU A 37 7.52 -6.48 -10.92
CA GLU A 37 7.89 -5.87 -9.64
C GLU A 37 6.83 -4.86 -9.17
N ALA A 38 6.60 -4.81 -7.86
CA ALA A 38 5.77 -3.80 -7.21
C ALA A 38 6.46 -3.27 -5.95
N HIS A 39 6.61 -1.95 -5.86
CA HIS A 39 7.29 -1.27 -4.75
C HIS A 39 6.39 -0.19 -4.16
N VAL A 40 6.08 -0.34 -2.87
CA VAL A 40 5.24 0.61 -2.13
C VAL A 40 6.09 1.52 -1.28
N ALA A 41 5.73 2.80 -1.25
CA ALA A 41 6.23 3.74 -0.27
C ALA A 41 5.07 4.52 0.37
N VAL A 42 5.17 4.76 1.68
CA VAL A 42 4.18 5.49 2.46
C VAL A 42 4.84 6.59 3.25
N HIS A 43 4.25 7.77 3.23
CA HIS A 43 4.64 8.92 4.06
C HIS A 43 3.49 9.32 4.99
N GLY A 44 3.82 9.69 6.21
CA GLY A 44 2.85 10.19 7.18
C GLY A 44 2.16 9.10 8.01
N THR A 45 1.28 9.51 8.88
CA THR A 45 0.52 8.64 9.79
C THR A 45 -0.92 9.14 9.94
N GLY A 46 -1.86 8.23 10.21
CA GLY A 46 -3.29 8.51 10.32
C GLY A 46 -3.77 8.82 11.74
N GLY A 47 -2.87 9.18 12.66
CA GLY A 47 -3.21 9.47 14.05
C GLY A 47 -2.28 8.78 15.05
N PRO A 48 -2.53 8.90 16.37
CA PRO A 48 -1.59 8.48 17.41
C PRO A 48 -1.23 6.99 17.38
N ASP A 49 -2.22 6.11 17.20
CA ASP A 49 -1.99 4.67 17.18
C ASP A 49 -1.31 4.22 15.88
N CYS A 50 -1.70 4.80 14.75
CA CYS A 50 -1.01 4.59 13.49
C CYS A 50 0.45 5.05 13.59
N ALA A 51 0.71 6.19 14.26
CA ALA A 51 2.07 6.69 14.49
C ALA A 51 2.90 5.73 15.35
N ARG A 52 2.32 5.16 16.42
CA ARG A 52 3.00 4.15 17.25
C ARG A 52 3.33 2.89 16.44
N GLN A 53 2.39 2.41 15.63
CA GLN A 53 2.61 1.25 14.75
C GLN A 53 3.69 1.54 13.70
N HIS A 54 3.63 2.72 13.06
CA HIS A 54 4.62 3.16 12.09
C HIS A 54 6.02 3.23 12.70
N HIS A 55 6.11 3.78 13.92
CA HIS A 55 7.37 3.85 14.67
C HIS A 55 7.91 2.46 15.00
N SER A 56 7.10 1.58 15.56
CA SER A 56 7.50 0.21 15.92
C SER A 56 7.85 -0.63 14.69
N ALA A 57 7.20 -0.39 13.56
CA ALA A 57 7.49 -1.08 12.30
C ALA A 57 8.92 -0.85 11.79
N LEU A 58 9.58 0.23 12.25
CA LEU A 58 10.99 0.50 11.94
C LEU A 58 11.98 -0.32 12.78
N ALA A 59 11.53 -0.94 13.88
CA ALA A 59 12.36 -1.72 14.79
C ALA A 59 12.35 -3.23 14.48
N GLY A 60 11.31 -3.71 13.80
CA GLY A 60 11.07 -5.13 13.55
C GLY A 60 11.85 -5.71 12.38
N SER A 61 11.23 -6.66 11.69
CA SER A 61 11.77 -7.36 10.53
C SER A 61 10.86 -7.16 9.33
N SER A 62 11.31 -6.36 8.38
CA SER A 62 10.58 -6.17 7.12
C SER A 62 10.57 -7.46 6.31
N VAL A 63 9.43 -7.73 5.68
CA VAL A 63 9.26 -8.84 4.74
C VAL A 63 9.17 -8.28 3.34
N GLY A 64 9.79 -8.95 2.37
CA GLY A 64 9.67 -8.68 0.95
C GLY A 64 9.64 -9.99 0.18
N TRP A 65 9.08 -9.97 -1.00
CA TRP A 65 9.11 -11.10 -1.93
C TRP A 65 10.22 -10.91 -2.95
N HIS A 66 10.98 -11.94 -3.24
CA HIS A 66 12.07 -11.88 -4.21
C HIS A 66 12.31 -13.26 -4.84
N ASP A 67 12.06 -13.34 -6.14
CA ASP A 67 12.35 -14.50 -6.97
C ASP A 67 11.92 -15.84 -6.34
N GLY A 68 10.65 -15.94 -5.96
CA GLY A 68 10.07 -17.17 -5.42
C GLY A 68 10.27 -17.38 -3.91
N SER A 69 10.83 -16.41 -3.17
CA SER A 69 11.07 -16.57 -1.73
C SER A 69 10.78 -15.31 -0.91
N TRP A 70 10.35 -15.53 0.32
CA TRP A 70 10.20 -14.46 1.30
C TRP A 70 11.55 -14.10 1.91
N LEU A 71 11.95 -12.85 1.74
CA LEU A 71 13.16 -12.31 2.36
C LEU A 71 12.82 -11.46 3.58
N ARG A 72 13.48 -11.77 4.69
CA ARG A 72 13.44 -10.94 5.88
C ARG A 72 14.69 -10.07 5.96
N ARG A 73 14.51 -8.79 6.24
CA ARG A 73 15.61 -7.82 6.38
C ARG A 73 15.36 -6.93 7.59
N PRO A 74 16.39 -6.40 8.25
CA PRO A 74 16.19 -5.47 9.35
C PRO A 74 15.35 -4.26 8.90
N SER A 75 14.29 -3.96 9.62
CA SER A 75 13.54 -2.71 9.46
C SER A 75 14.42 -1.51 9.77
N GLY A 76 14.08 -0.34 9.26
CA GLY A 76 14.93 0.86 9.35
C GLY A 76 16.19 0.81 8.46
N SER A 77 16.39 -0.26 7.67
CA SER A 77 17.48 -0.40 6.70
C SER A 77 17.04 -0.06 5.26
N GLY A 78 18.00 -0.06 4.33
CA GLY A 78 17.72 0.10 2.90
C GLY A 78 17.08 1.44 2.56
N ARG A 79 17.80 2.53 2.91
CA ARG A 79 17.40 3.89 2.57
C ARG A 79 17.18 4.04 1.07
N GLU A 80 16.08 4.69 0.72
CA GLU A 80 15.73 5.05 -0.65
C GLU A 80 15.02 6.41 -0.63
N LEU A 81 15.39 7.32 -1.52
CA LEU A 81 14.68 8.57 -1.69
C LEU A 81 13.44 8.31 -2.54
N CYS A 82 12.25 8.46 -1.93
CA CYS A 82 10.99 8.28 -2.62
C CYS A 82 10.33 9.65 -2.86
N TRP A 83 9.95 9.91 -4.09
CA TRP A 83 9.16 11.07 -4.47
C TRP A 83 7.67 10.73 -4.35
N PHE A 84 6.95 11.55 -3.61
CA PHE A 84 5.51 11.49 -3.44
C PHE A 84 4.85 12.65 -4.20
N PRO A 85 3.53 12.56 -4.50
CA PRO A 85 2.82 13.69 -5.10
C PRO A 85 2.88 14.94 -4.23
N GLU A 86 2.84 16.10 -4.88
CA GLU A 86 2.72 17.38 -4.15
C GLU A 86 1.42 17.41 -3.32
N PRO A 87 1.43 18.03 -2.14
CA PRO A 87 2.49 18.88 -1.57
C PRO A 87 3.52 18.13 -0.72
N VAL A 88 3.57 16.80 -0.76
CA VAL A 88 4.46 15.99 0.09
C VAL A 88 5.91 16.03 -0.39
N GLY A 89 6.16 15.76 -1.68
CA GLY A 89 7.52 15.80 -2.25
C GLY A 89 8.40 14.61 -1.86
N ALA A 90 9.71 14.83 -1.71
CA ALA A 90 10.69 13.77 -1.54
C ALA A 90 11.02 13.47 -0.08
N TYR A 91 11.02 12.18 0.28
CA TYR A 91 11.39 11.71 1.60
C TYR A 91 12.30 10.47 1.56
N ASP A 92 13.20 10.39 2.53
CA ASP A 92 13.95 9.17 2.80
C ASP A 92 13.00 8.10 3.35
N CYS A 93 12.90 7.00 2.63
CA CYS A 93 12.10 5.84 3.00
C CYS A 93 12.97 4.64 3.35
N TYR A 94 12.52 3.84 4.29
CA TYR A 94 13.23 2.69 4.82
C TYR A 94 12.32 1.47 4.86
N ARG A 95 12.91 0.28 4.77
CA ARG A 95 12.18 -0.96 4.99
C ARG A 95 11.49 -0.95 6.34
N ALA A 96 10.28 -1.46 6.38
CA ALA A 96 9.48 -1.52 7.59
C ALA A 96 8.68 -2.81 7.66
N GLU A 97 8.27 -3.19 8.85
CA GLU A 97 7.39 -4.33 9.09
C GLU A 97 5.95 -3.93 8.78
N VAL A 98 5.57 -4.02 7.51
CA VAL A 98 4.23 -3.69 7.01
C VAL A 98 3.64 -4.84 6.21
N ALA A 99 2.32 -4.87 6.07
CA ALA A 99 1.62 -6.00 5.48
C ALA A 99 1.53 -5.96 3.93
N ASP A 100 1.85 -4.83 3.31
CA ASP A 100 1.71 -4.67 1.86
C ASP A 100 2.37 -5.77 1.04
N PRO A 101 3.61 -6.21 1.30
CA PRO A 101 4.21 -7.27 0.49
C PRO A 101 3.42 -8.58 0.53
N LEU A 102 2.83 -8.92 1.68
CA LEU A 102 2.03 -10.13 1.84
C LEU A 102 0.72 -10.05 1.05
N LEU A 103 0.03 -8.90 1.14
CA LEU A 103 -1.27 -8.74 0.49
C LEU A 103 -1.13 -8.50 -1.01
N LEU A 104 -0.10 -7.79 -1.46
CA LEU A 104 0.19 -7.61 -2.88
C LEU A 104 0.60 -8.92 -3.55
N HIS A 105 1.39 -9.76 -2.87
CA HIS A 105 1.69 -11.10 -3.37
C HIS A 105 0.46 -12.00 -3.46
N ARG A 106 -0.46 -11.88 -2.49
CA ARG A 106 -1.74 -12.59 -2.55
C ARG A 106 -2.63 -12.07 -3.69
N ALA A 107 -2.64 -10.77 -3.94
CA ALA A 107 -3.38 -10.14 -5.05
C ALA A 107 -2.81 -10.56 -6.41
N MET A 108 -1.49 -10.65 -6.52
CA MET A 108 -0.77 -10.87 -7.78
C MET A 108 0.43 -11.81 -7.55
N PRO A 109 0.18 -13.14 -7.47
CA PRO A 109 1.21 -14.13 -7.11
C PRO A 109 2.36 -14.26 -8.12
N GLN A 110 2.15 -13.82 -9.37
CA GLN A 110 3.16 -13.86 -10.44
C GLN A 110 4.27 -12.81 -10.27
N LEU A 111 4.12 -11.84 -9.37
CA LEU A 111 5.17 -10.86 -9.12
C LEU A 111 6.45 -11.54 -8.65
N GLN A 112 7.58 -11.14 -9.24
CA GLN A 112 8.90 -11.64 -8.87
C GLN A 112 9.50 -10.85 -7.70
N ARG A 113 9.15 -9.55 -7.58
CA ARG A 113 9.66 -8.70 -6.50
C ARG A 113 8.57 -7.80 -5.93
N ILE A 114 8.48 -7.83 -4.60
CA ILE A 114 7.60 -6.93 -3.86
C ILE A 114 8.36 -6.37 -2.67
N SER A 115 8.34 -5.05 -2.52
CA SER A 115 8.89 -4.39 -1.34
C SER A 115 7.99 -3.26 -0.86
N ALA A 116 8.06 -2.97 0.43
CA ALA A 116 7.40 -1.83 1.01
C ALA A 116 8.35 -1.04 1.92
N ARG A 117 8.18 0.26 1.92
CA ARG A 117 8.94 1.21 2.72
C ARG A 117 8.03 2.25 3.34
N ILE A 118 8.48 2.80 4.44
CA ILE A 118 7.86 3.96 5.08
C ILE A 118 8.88 5.08 5.21
N SER A 119 8.42 6.31 5.14
CA SER A 119 9.28 7.46 5.39
C SER A 119 9.65 7.53 6.87
N ALA A 120 10.89 7.86 7.16
CA ALA A 120 11.35 8.02 8.52
C ALA A 120 12.53 8.98 8.60
N THR A 121 12.62 9.72 9.70
CA THR A 121 13.79 10.51 10.03
C THR A 121 14.89 9.64 10.64
N ARG A 122 16.10 10.17 10.72
CA ARG A 122 17.17 9.49 11.45
C ARG A 122 16.79 9.26 12.92
N ARG A 123 16.09 10.23 13.54
CA ARG A 123 15.61 10.12 14.91
C ARG A 123 14.64 8.96 15.07
N ASP A 124 13.63 8.85 14.22
CA ASP A 124 12.62 7.78 14.27
C ASP A 124 13.28 6.40 14.23
N ARG A 125 14.29 6.23 13.38
CA ARG A 125 15.02 4.97 13.26
C ARG A 125 15.81 4.63 14.51
N PHE A 126 16.47 5.62 15.16
CA PHE A 126 17.22 5.40 16.39
C PHE A 126 16.31 5.08 17.57
N THR A 127 15.14 5.72 17.63
CA THR A 127 14.20 5.57 18.73
C THR A 127 13.16 4.48 18.50
N ALA A 128 13.15 3.82 17.35
CA ALA A 128 12.13 2.85 16.96
C ALA A 128 11.92 1.69 17.95
N ARG A 129 12.97 1.34 18.69
CA ARG A 129 12.91 0.31 19.76
C ARG A 129 12.43 0.83 21.10
N LEU A 130 12.23 2.14 21.23
CA LEU A 130 11.75 2.77 22.44
C LEU A 130 10.25 3.09 22.29
N PRO A 131 9.49 3.11 23.38
CA PRO A 131 8.10 3.56 23.34
C PRO A 131 8.01 5.00 22.80
N MET A 132 7.05 5.26 21.94
CA MET A 132 6.74 6.62 21.50
C MET A 132 5.98 7.34 22.62
N LEU A 133 6.67 8.23 23.36
CA LEU A 133 6.12 8.94 24.52
C LEU A 133 5.19 10.10 24.13
N ALA A 134 5.44 10.73 22.99
CA ALA A 134 4.66 11.86 22.50
C ALA A 134 4.24 11.60 21.04
N PRO A 135 3.11 10.89 20.82
CA PRO A 135 2.60 10.68 19.48
C PRO A 135 2.05 12.00 18.89
N PRO A 136 1.98 12.11 17.56
CA PRO A 136 1.41 13.28 16.91
C PRO A 136 -0.09 13.41 17.20
N ASN A 137 -0.66 14.59 16.85
CA ASN A 137 -2.07 14.90 17.04
C ASN A 137 -3.00 13.90 16.35
N ALA A 138 -4.25 13.87 16.79
CA ALA A 138 -5.25 12.86 16.43
C ALA A 138 -5.49 12.67 14.92
N GLU A 139 -5.36 13.73 14.13
CA GLU A 139 -5.66 13.66 12.70
C GLU A 139 -4.46 13.30 11.81
N GLY A 140 -3.25 13.31 12.35
CA GLY A 140 -2.03 13.24 11.55
C GLY A 140 -1.85 14.48 10.65
N GLY A 141 -0.75 14.52 9.93
CA GLY A 141 -0.48 15.53 8.90
C GLY A 141 -0.85 15.05 7.49
N MET A 142 -0.49 15.86 6.49
CA MET A 142 -0.50 15.43 5.09
C MET A 142 0.40 14.20 4.95
N GLY A 143 -0.14 13.18 4.34
CA GLY A 143 0.56 11.95 4.05
C GLY A 143 0.52 11.63 2.57
N ALA A 144 1.10 10.51 2.19
CA ALA A 144 1.02 10.03 0.82
C ALA A 144 1.24 8.51 0.74
N VAL A 145 0.61 7.92 -0.25
CA VAL A 145 0.86 6.53 -0.67
C VAL A 145 1.35 6.57 -2.11
N ARG A 146 2.41 5.81 -2.39
CA ARG A 146 2.97 5.67 -3.74
C ARG A 146 3.17 4.20 -4.03
N ILE A 147 2.87 3.80 -5.27
CA ILE A 147 3.27 2.51 -5.82
C ILE A 147 4.03 2.70 -7.12
N GLU A 148 5.10 1.95 -7.26
CA GLU A 148 5.89 1.81 -8.48
C GLU A 148 5.74 0.38 -8.97
N VAL A 149 5.40 0.23 -10.25
CA VAL A 149 5.20 -1.06 -10.93
C VAL A 149 6.16 -1.13 -12.10
N ARG A 150 6.85 -2.26 -12.22
CA ARG A 150 7.76 -2.53 -13.34
C ARG A 150 7.34 -3.83 -14.03
N GLY A 151 7.52 -3.83 -15.35
CA GLY A 151 7.16 -4.97 -16.16
C GLY A 151 7.59 -4.80 -17.61
N MET A 152 6.96 -5.59 -18.49
CA MET A 152 7.19 -5.52 -19.93
C MET A 152 6.03 -4.81 -20.63
N ARG A 153 6.36 -3.97 -21.59
CA ARG A 153 5.43 -3.36 -22.54
C ARG A 153 6.01 -3.55 -23.94
N GLY A 154 5.43 -4.46 -24.72
CA GLY A 154 6.05 -4.96 -25.94
C GLY A 154 7.39 -5.64 -25.64
N ILE A 155 8.43 -5.18 -26.28
CA ILE A 155 9.81 -5.70 -26.11
C ILE A 155 10.64 -4.92 -25.09
N SER A 156 10.09 -3.88 -24.49
CA SER A 156 10.82 -2.98 -23.59
C SER A 156 10.38 -3.12 -22.14
N ARG A 157 11.32 -2.99 -21.22
CA ARG A 157 10.99 -2.79 -19.82
C ARG A 157 10.40 -1.39 -19.62
N ALA A 158 9.32 -1.34 -18.88
CA ALA A 158 8.64 -0.11 -18.53
C ALA A 158 8.45 -0.01 -17.02
N MET A 159 8.31 1.21 -16.54
CA MET A 159 8.06 1.55 -15.15
C MET A 159 6.95 2.60 -15.11
N GLU A 160 5.97 2.38 -14.26
CA GLU A 160 4.90 3.34 -13.99
C GLU A 160 4.82 3.60 -12.49
N ILE A 161 4.59 4.86 -12.15
CA ILE A 161 4.48 5.28 -10.76
C ILE A 161 3.20 6.09 -10.62
N VAL A 162 2.40 5.73 -9.64
CA VAL A 162 1.24 6.51 -9.23
C VAL A 162 1.24 6.71 -7.71
N GLY A 163 0.58 7.76 -7.27
CA GLY A 163 0.43 8.03 -5.84
C GLY A 163 -0.74 8.95 -5.54
N VAL A 164 -1.06 9.02 -4.27
CA VAL A 164 -2.08 9.91 -3.70
C VAL A 164 -1.46 10.66 -2.55
N ALA A 165 -1.63 11.99 -2.52
CA ALA A 165 -1.24 12.83 -1.40
C ALA A 165 -2.50 13.32 -0.69
N GLU A 166 -2.75 12.81 0.50
CA GLU A 166 -3.86 13.15 1.38
C GLU A 166 -3.56 12.61 2.79
N ARG A 167 -4.29 13.06 3.81
CA ARG A 167 -4.21 12.47 5.16
C ARG A 167 -4.47 10.97 5.12
N LEU A 168 -3.58 10.16 5.64
CA LEU A 168 -3.71 8.70 5.56
C LEU A 168 -5.01 8.16 6.17
N ALA A 169 -5.50 8.79 7.23
CA ALA A 169 -6.78 8.43 7.83
C ALA A 169 -7.96 8.68 6.85
N HIS A 170 -7.91 9.77 6.10
CA HIS A 170 -8.92 10.10 5.09
C HIS A 170 -8.88 9.11 3.92
N ILE A 171 -7.68 8.80 3.40
CA ILE A 171 -7.50 7.75 2.38
C ILE A 171 -8.11 6.43 2.87
N ALA A 172 -7.74 6.01 4.09
CA ALA A 172 -8.22 4.75 4.68
C ALA A 172 -9.75 4.74 4.82
N ALA A 173 -10.35 5.83 5.28
CA ALA A 173 -11.80 5.95 5.43
C ALA A 173 -12.53 5.85 4.09
N ILE A 174 -12.05 6.53 3.05
CA ILE A 174 -12.64 6.46 1.69
C ILE A 174 -12.54 5.04 1.13
N VAL A 175 -11.38 4.40 1.21
CA VAL A 175 -11.19 3.02 0.72
C VAL A 175 -12.12 2.05 1.46
N ALA A 176 -12.19 2.16 2.77
CA ALA A 176 -13.07 1.31 3.59
C ALA A 176 -14.56 1.55 3.25
N ALA A 177 -14.98 2.81 3.16
CA ALA A 177 -16.37 3.16 2.84
C ALA A 177 -16.76 2.70 1.43
N THR A 178 -15.92 2.95 0.43
CA THR A 178 -16.17 2.51 -0.96
C THR A 178 -16.28 0.99 -1.04
N THR A 179 -15.39 0.27 -0.35
CA THR A 179 -15.43 -1.20 -0.30
C THR A 179 -16.69 -1.69 0.40
N THR A 180 -17.09 -1.07 1.51
CA THR A 180 -18.30 -1.42 2.25
C THR A 180 -19.55 -1.18 1.40
N ASN A 181 -19.66 -0.04 0.72
CA ASN A 181 -20.78 0.25 -0.17
C ASN A 181 -20.87 -0.77 -1.30
N ALA A 182 -19.74 -1.14 -1.92
CA ALA A 182 -19.73 -2.17 -2.96
C ALA A 182 -20.21 -3.55 -2.45
N ILE A 183 -19.96 -3.89 -1.18
CA ILE A 183 -20.49 -5.10 -0.55
C ILE A 183 -22.01 -4.97 -0.34
N LEU A 184 -22.48 -3.86 0.20
CA LEU A 184 -23.91 -3.60 0.48
C LEU A 184 -24.74 -3.58 -0.81
N ASP A 185 -24.17 -3.06 -1.89
CA ASP A 185 -24.79 -3.00 -3.21
C ASP A 185 -24.69 -4.34 -3.99
N ASN A 186 -24.17 -5.41 -3.35
CA ASN A 186 -23.95 -6.72 -3.94
C ASN A 186 -23.00 -6.69 -5.19
N ASN A 187 -22.16 -5.69 -5.31
CA ASN A 187 -21.14 -5.60 -6.35
C ASN A 187 -19.92 -6.50 -6.05
N ILE A 188 -19.80 -7.01 -4.82
CA ILE A 188 -18.81 -7.99 -4.38
C ILE A 188 -19.58 -9.18 -3.82
N SER A 189 -19.61 -10.28 -4.56
CA SER A 189 -20.32 -11.52 -4.18
C SER A 189 -19.36 -12.66 -3.83
N ALA A 190 -18.07 -12.38 -3.73
CA ALA A 190 -17.04 -13.37 -3.40
C ALA A 190 -17.23 -13.93 -1.98
N VAL A 191 -16.90 -15.21 -1.79
CA VAL A 191 -16.90 -15.89 -0.49
C VAL A 191 -15.46 -16.24 -0.13
N GLY A 192 -15.10 -16.01 1.13
CA GLY A 192 -13.73 -16.27 1.61
C GLY A 192 -12.99 -14.98 1.97
N ALA A 193 -11.69 -15.11 2.22
CA ALA A 193 -10.82 -13.99 2.52
C ALA A 193 -10.13 -13.49 1.24
N HIS A 194 -10.42 -12.26 0.87
CA HIS A 194 -9.91 -11.60 -0.33
C HIS A 194 -9.16 -10.32 0.00
N VAL A 195 -8.34 -9.87 -0.93
CA VAL A 195 -7.54 -8.63 -0.82
C VAL A 195 -7.88 -7.69 -1.96
N LEU A 196 -7.84 -6.40 -1.72
CA LEU A 196 -7.96 -5.40 -2.79
C LEU A 196 -6.78 -5.55 -3.76
N GLY A 197 -7.07 -5.48 -5.06
CA GLY A 197 -6.12 -5.79 -6.12
C GLY A 197 -6.18 -7.24 -6.62
N GLY A 198 -6.82 -8.16 -5.88
CA GLY A 198 -7.03 -9.54 -6.31
C GLY A 198 -8.09 -9.67 -7.40
N ASN A 199 -8.05 -10.79 -8.14
CA ASN A 199 -8.92 -11.00 -9.31
C ASN A 199 -10.42 -11.12 -8.96
N GLU A 200 -10.74 -11.50 -7.71
CA GLU A 200 -12.11 -11.65 -7.24
C GLU A 200 -12.78 -10.32 -6.87
N MET A 201 -11.98 -9.24 -6.90
CA MET A 201 -12.47 -7.92 -6.52
C MET A 201 -12.75 -7.05 -7.76
N PRO A 202 -13.81 -6.23 -7.75
CA PRO A 202 -14.11 -5.30 -8.84
C PRO A 202 -13.18 -4.07 -8.79
N ASN A 203 -11.87 -4.29 -8.93
CA ASN A 203 -10.82 -3.31 -8.66
C ASN A 203 -11.01 -1.99 -9.41
N ALA A 204 -11.40 -2.04 -10.70
CA ALA A 204 -11.61 -0.85 -11.50
C ALA A 204 -12.82 -0.03 -11.03
N GLN A 205 -13.88 -0.69 -10.54
CA GLN A 205 -15.05 -0.02 -9.97
C GLN A 205 -14.70 0.60 -8.62
N LEU A 206 -14.00 -0.15 -7.75
CA LEU A 206 -13.56 0.35 -6.46
C LEU A 206 -12.62 1.56 -6.60
N LEU A 207 -11.68 1.50 -7.54
CA LEU A 207 -10.76 2.61 -7.77
C LEU A 207 -11.48 3.86 -8.30
N ARG A 208 -12.48 3.68 -9.18
CA ARG A 208 -13.34 4.80 -9.61
C ARG A 208 -14.11 5.38 -8.43
N GLY A 209 -14.74 4.54 -7.60
CA GLY A 209 -15.45 5.01 -6.40
C GLY A 209 -14.55 5.77 -5.42
N VAL A 210 -13.29 5.36 -5.29
CA VAL A 210 -12.29 6.07 -4.49
C VAL A 210 -11.96 7.45 -5.11
N ALA A 211 -11.82 7.54 -6.43
CA ALA A 211 -11.59 8.80 -7.14
C ALA A 211 -12.82 9.73 -7.07
N ASP A 212 -14.02 9.18 -7.27
CA ASP A 212 -15.29 9.93 -7.19
C ASP A 212 -15.54 10.48 -5.78
N ALA A 213 -15.02 9.81 -4.76
CA ALA A 213 -15.03 10.27 -3.37
C ALA A 213 -13.98 11.36 -3.08
N GLY A 214 -13.25 11.83 -4.09
CA GLY A 214 -12.35 12.99 -4.02
C GLY A 214 -10.87 12.67 -3.85
N LEU A 215 -10.43 11.41 -3.90
CA LEU A 215 -9.01 11.09 -3.90
C LEU A 215 -8.40 11.28 -5.30
N HIS A 216 -7.44 12.20 -5.40
CA HIS A 216 -6.73 12.46 -6.63
C HIS A 216 -5.54 11.51 -6.80
N ILE A 217 -5.57 10.73 -7.88
CA ILE A 217 -4.49 9.83 -8.25
C ILE A 217 -3.55 10.58 -9.19
N HIS A 218 -2.31 10.75 -8.77
CA HIS A 218 -1.27 11.41 -9.53
C HIS A 218 -0.38 10.37 -10.21
N GLN A 219 -0.20 10.50 -11.52
CA GLN A 219 0.76 9.71 -12.26
C GLN A 219 2.05 10.52 -12.44
N PHE A 220 3.18 9.89 -12.18
CA PHE A 220 4.49 10.51 -12.41
C PHE A 220 4.85 10.31 -13.88
N VAL A 221 5.00 11.41 -14.61
CA VAL A 221 5.36 11.39 -16.02
C VAL A 221 6.85 11.65 -16.15
N GLY A 222 7.55 10.68 -16.72
CA GLY A 222 8.96 10.81 -17.10
C GLY A 222 9.92 10.70 -15.90
N ALA A 223 10.39 9.50 -15.66
CA ALA A 223 11.64 9.24 -14.96
C ALA A 223 12.62 8.62 -15.97
#